data_b494d36c16c363ef7cb936377098134f
#
_entry.id   b494d36c16c363ef7cb936377098134f
#
_cell.length_a   1.000
_cell.length_b   1.000
_cell.length_c   1.000
_cell.angle_alpha   90.00
_cell.angle_beta   90.00
_cell.angle_gamma   90.00
#
_symmetry.space_group_name_H-M   'P 1'
#
loop_
_entity.id
_entity.type
_entity.pdbx_description
1 polymer ?
#
loop_
_entity_poly.entity_id
_entity_poly.type
_entity_poly.pdbx_seq_one_letter_code
_entity_poly.pdbx_strand_id
1 'polypeptide(L)'
;MLELKDLCFSASAGSGTVDILKHINLSVDDGKFIVITGPNGGGKTTLAKAIMGLVTPTSGRIFWNGEDVTDLSITDRARRGISYGFQQPPRFKGMKVTDLLTIAAGKKLSHDEACAYLTKVGLCARDYLGRDVDTSLSGGEVKRIEIATILAKNAGLMLFDEPEAGIDLWSFARLTETFQRLHDEGGRTIIIISHQERIIRLADEIVLISGGQVTGRGTADEIYPQILADTVTGCNMLEVDGTC
;
A
#
# COMPACT_ATOMS: atom_id res chain seq x y z
N MET A 1 9.95 6.32 12.07
CA MET A 1 8.76 5.87 12.84
C MET A 1 7.53 6.63 12.38
N LEU A 2 6.43 5.93 12.09
CA LEU A 2 5.11 6.51 11.77
C LEU A 2 4.21 6.45 13.02
N GLU A 3 3.55 7.55 13.36
CA GLU A 3 2.55 7.58 14.43
C GLU A 3 1.26 8.23 13.95
N LEU A 4 0.14 7.58 14.24
CA LEU A 4 -1.20 8.09 14.05
C LEU A 4 -1.84 8.27 15.42
N LYS A 5 -2.34 9.47 15.71
CA LYS A 5 -2.94 9.81 17.02
C LYS A 5 -4.37 10.27 16.81
N ASP A 6 -5.30 9.46 17.31
CA ASP A 6 -6.74 9.74 17.31
C ASP A 6 -7.29 10.15 15.94
N LEU A 7 -6.81 9.45 14.86
CA LEU A 7 -7.07 9.84 13.49
C LEU A 7 -8.50 9.47 13.10
N CYS A 8 -9.27 10.48 12.66
CA CYS A 8 -10.62 10.31 12.15
C CYS A 8 -10.74 10.85 10.73
N PHE A 9 -11.59 10.24 9.94
CA PHE A 9 -11.96 10.74 8.62
C PHE A 9 -13.41 10.42 8.31
N SER A 10 -14.15 11.48 7.92
CA SER A 10 -15.55 11.39 7.51
C SER A 10 -15.69 11.89 6.07
N ALA A 11 -16.46 11.19 5.27
CA ALA A 11 -16.77 11.57 3.89
C ALA A 11 -18.25 11.97 3.73
N SER A 12 -18.51 12.91 2.85
CA SER A 12 -19.89 13.28 2.48
C SER A 12 -20.54 12.15 1.67
N ALA A 13 -21.70 11.70 2.08
CA ALA A 13 -22.48 10.69 1.41
C ALA A 13 -23.95 11.16 1.29
N GLY A 14 -24.36 11.61 0.11
CA GLY A 14 -25.72 12.12 -0.12
C GLY A 14 -26.03 13.31 0.80
N SER A 15 -27.04 13.18 1.67
CA SER A 15 -27.47 14.23 2.61
C SER A 15 -26.78 14.18 3.97
N GLY A 16 -25.79 13.28 4.18
CA GLY A 16 -25.11 13.06 5.46
C GLY A 16 -23.62 12.90 5.35
N THR A 17 -22.98 12.66 6.47
CA THR A 17 -21.57 12.27 6.59
C THR A 17 -21.47 10.84 7.08
N VAL A 18 -20.49 10.08 6.56
CA VAL A 18 -20.19 8.72 6.99
C VAL A 18 -18.78 8.70 7.55
N ASP A 19 -18.62 8.23 8.78
CA ASP A 19 -17.33 8.07 9.43
C ASP A 19 -16.64 6.82 8.90
N ILE A 20 -15.55 7.01 8.15
CA ILE A 20 -14.76 5.95 7.54
C ILE A 20 -13.60 5.52 8.44
N LEU A 21 -12.94 6.47 9.10
CA LEU A 21 -11.92 6.21 10.11
C LEU A 21 -12.37 6.79 11.45
N LYS A 22 -12.23 6.02 12.52
CA LYS A 22 -12.74 6.34 13.86
C LYS A 22 -11.65 6.10 14.89
N HIS A 23 -11.06 7.17 15.38
CA HIS A 23 -10.09 7.15 16.48
C HIS A 23 -8.93 6.15 16.25
N ILE A 24 -8.37 6.14 15.03
CA ILE A 24 -7.22 5.28 14.70
C ILE A 24 -6.00 5.75 15.48
N ASN A 25 -5.48 4.85 16.32
CA ASN A 25 -4.21 4.99 16.99
C ASN A 25 -3.30 3.86 16.52
N LEU A 26 -2.19 4.21 15.87
CA LEU A 26 -1.26 3.24 15.32
C LEU A 26 0.16 3.82 15.35
N SER A 27 1.11 3.06 15.87
CA SER A 27 2.55 3.38 15.77
C SER A 27 3.25 2.27 15.01
N VAL A 28 4.13 2.63 14.08
CA VAL A 28 4.94 1.70 13.29
C VAL A 28 6.40 2.11 13.42
N ASP A 29 7.20 1.23 13.97
CA ASP A 29 8.63 1.46 14.13
C ASP A 29 9.36 1.46 12.80
N ASP A 30 10.55 2.06 12.78
CA ASP A 30 11.38 2.10 11.58
C ASP A 30 11.84 0.70 11.18
N GLY A 31 11.90 0.46 9.87
CA GLY A 31 12.37 -0.79 9.30
C GLY A 31 11.38 -1.95 9.39
N LYS A 32 10.16 -1.74 9.91
CA LYS A 32 9.14 -2.78 10.04
C LYS A 32 8.39 -3.02 8.72
N PHE A 33 8.02 -4.28 8.52
CA PHE A 33 7.10 -4.72 7.47
C PHE A 33 5.74 -4.99 8.10
N ILE A 34 4.77 -4.13 7.81
CA ILE A 34 3.42 -4.21 8.35
C ILE A 34 2.43 -4.59 7.25
N VAL A 35 1.55 -5.52 7.55
CA VAL A 35 0.39 -5.78 6.68
C VAL A 35 -0.88 -5.28 7.36
N ILE A 36 -1.62 -4.44 6.64
CA ILE A 36 -2.96 -4.00 7.03
C ILE A 36 -3.97 -4.87 6.30
N THR A 37 -4.84 -5.55 7.03
CA THR A 37 -5.90 -6.38 6.46
C THR A 37 -7.23 -6.17 7.19
N GLY A 38 -8.28 -6.86 6.78
CA GLY A 38 -9.64 -6.74 7.34
C GLY A 38 -10.70 -6.64 6.24
N PRO A 39 -12.00 -6.63 6.57
CA PRO A 39 -13.08 -6.68 5.60
C PRO A 39 -13.07 -5.52 4.61
N ASN A 40 -13.68 -5.74 3.42
CA ASN A 40 -13.86 -4.69 2.44
C ASN A 40 -14.74 -3.57 3.02
N GLY A 41 -14.39 -2.31 2.69
CA GLY A 41 -15.06 -1.15 3.28
C GLY A 41 -14.60 -0.80 4.70
N GLY A 42 -13.67 -1.56 5.30
CA GLY A 42 -13.18 -1.33 6.67
C GLY A 42 -12.36 -0.05 6.89
N GLY A 43 -11.99 0.69 5.82
CA GLY A 43 -11.23 1.94 5.92
C GLY A 43 -9.73 1.84 5.57
N LYS A 44 -9.23 0.66 5.21
CA LYS A 44 -7.79 0.40 4.94
C LYS A 44 -7.18 1.34 3.90
N THR A 45 -7.76 1.40 2.70
CA THR A 45 -7.34 2.30 1.61
C THR A 45 -7.43 3.77 2.03
N THR A 46 -8.47 4.14 2.79
CA THR A 46 -8.64 5.51 3.29
C THR A 46 -7.54 5.86 4.28
N LEU A 47 -7.15 4.93 5.14
CA LEU A 47 -6.03 5.13 6.07
C LEU A 47 -4.71 5.37 5.31
N ALA A 48 -4.40 4.53 4.33
CA ALA A 48 -3.18 4.72 3.52
C ALA A 48 -3.21 6.04 2.73
N LYS A 49 -4.37 6.43 2.20
CA LYS A 49 -4.58 7.74 1.56
C LYS A 49 -4.39 8.91 2.53
N ALA A 50 -4.85 8.79 3.77
CA ALA A 50 -4.65 9.80 4.81
C ALA A 50 -3.16 9.95 5.15
N ILE A 51 -2.42 8.85 5.30
CA ILE A 51 -0.97 8.86 5.55
C ILE A 51 -0.22 9.55 4.40
N MET A 52 -0.62 9.33 3.15
CA MET A 52 0.01 9.99 1.99
C MET A 52 -0.46 11.44 1.80
N GLY A 53 -1.57 11.87 2.42
CA GLY A 53 -2.16 13.20 2.25
C GLY A 53 -3.07 13.32 1.02
N LEU A 54 -3.55 12.20 0.49
CA LEU A 54 -4.55 12.14 -0.58
C LEU A 54 -5.96 12.48 -0.07
N VAL A 55 -6.19 12.29 1.23
CA VAL A 55 -7.37 12.76 1.95
C VAL A 55 -6.91 13.47 3.22
N THR A 56 -7.61 14.52 3.61
CA THR A 56 -7.31 15.28 4.84
C THR A 56 -8.14 14.70 5.98
N PRO A 57 -7.51 14.27 7.09
CA PRO A 57 -8.24 13.82 8.28
C PRO A 57 -9.23 14.87 8.79
N THR A 58 -10.37 14.42 9.30
CA THR A 58 -11.35 15.31 9.96
C THR A 58 -10.84 15.74 11.34
N SER A 59 -10.12 14.85 12.02
CA SER A 59 -9.42 15.14 13.29
C SER A 59 -8.26 14.18 13.50
N GLY A 60 -7.46 14.42 14.53
CA GLY A 60 -6.27 13.63 14.84
C GLY A 60 -5.02 14.14 14.15
N ARG A 61 -3.90 13.41 14.33
CA ARG A 61 -2.59 13.82 13.81
C ARG A 61 -1.81 12.65 13.24
N ILE A 62 -0.97 12.95 12.24
CA ILE A 62 -0.06 12.01 11.59
C ILE A 62 1.35 12.54 11.76
N PHE A 63 2.23 11.72 12.35
CA PHE A 63 3.64 12.04 12.52
C PHE A 63 4.51 11.07 11.72
N TRP A 64 5.49 11.61 11.00
CA TRP A 64 6.52 10.84 10.34
C TRP A 64 7.90 11.30 10.82
N ASN A 65 8.68 10.38 11.39
CA ASN A 65 9.98 10.66 12.01
C ASN A 65 9.93 11.79 13.05
N GLY A 66 8.85 11.85 13.83
CA GLY A 66 8.63 12.87 14.86
C GLY A 66 8.12 14.23 14.35
N GLU A 67 8.03 14.42 13.03
CA GLU A 67 7.47 15.64 12.42
C GLU A 67 5.96 15.47 12.17
N ASP A 68 5.15 16.45 12.56
CA ASP A 68 3.73 16.49 12.22
C ASP A 68 3.58 16.77 10.72
N VAL A 69 3.06 15.77 10.00
CA VAL A 69 2.84 15.84 8.55
C VAL A 69 1.36 16.00 8.19
N THR A 70 0.48 16.17 9.17
CA THR A 70 -0.98 16.13 8.99
C THR A 70 -1.47 17.11 7.93
N ASP A 71 -0.99 18.34 7.97
CA ASP A 71 -1.42 19.40 7.07
C ASP A 71 -0.52 19.59 5.85
N LEU A 72 0.50 18.72 5.68
CA LEU A 72 1.43 18.81 4.57
C LEU A 72 0.82 18.28 3.27
N SER A 73 1.19 18.93 2.16
CA SER A 73 0.80 18.48 0.82
C SER A 73 1.38 17.11 0.48
N ILE A 74 0.77 16.41 -0.48
CA ILE A 74 1.29 15.14 -1.04
C ILE A 74 2.77 15.29 -1.45
N THR A 75 3.10 16.41 -2.11
CA THR A 75 4.45 16.69 -2.57
C THR A 75 5.44 16.83 -1.41
N ASP A 76 5.04 17.52 -0.34
CA ASP A 76 5.91 17.71 0.82
C ASP A 76 6.10 16.41 1.62
N ARG A 77 5.07 15.59 1.75
CA ARG A 77 5.18 14.24 2.32
C ARG A 77 6.07 13.35 1.46
N ALA A 78 5.93 13.43 0.13
CA ALA A 78 6.78 12.70 -0.79
C ALA A 78 8.27 13.12 -0.67
N ARG A 79 8.56 14.40 -0.48
CA ARG A 79 9.92 14.91 -0.24
C ARG A 79 10.50 14.46 1.10
N ARG A 80 9.66 14.20 2.10
CA ARG A 80 10.03 13.62 3.41
C ARG A 80 10.21 12.11 3.38
N GLY A 81 10.14 11.51 2.20
CA GLY A 81 10.41 10.09 2.01
C GLY A 81 9.20 9.19 2.26
N ILE A 82 7.97 9.68 2.05
CA ILE A 82 6.77 8.84 2.00
C ILE A 82 6.45 8.56 0.53
N SER A 83 6.15 7.30 0.19
CA SER A 83 5.70 6.90 -1.14
C SER A 83 4.46 6.03 -1.07
N TYR A 84 3.65 6.06 -2.13
CA TYR A 84 2.37 5.37 -2.19
C TYR A 84 2.17 4.70 -3.56
N GLY A 85 1.87 3.40 -3.53
CA GLY A 85 1.42 2.62 -4.67
C GLY A 85 -0.10 2.51 -4.66
N PHE A 86 -0.71 2.99 -5.72
CA PHE A 86 -2.17 3.05 -5.84
C PHE A 86 -2.77 1.66 -6.10
N GLN A 87 -3.97 1.40 -5.62
CA GLN A 87 -4.74 0.21 -5.98
C GLN A 87 -4.93 0.13 -7.51
N GLN A 88 -5.25 1.25 -8.14
CA GLN A 88 -5.26 1.40 -9.60
C GLN A 88 -4.15 2.38 -10.01
N PRO A 89 -3.06 1.90 -10.61
CA PRO A 89 -1.93 2.75 -10.95
C PRO A 89 -2.31 3.77 -12.04
N PRO A 90 -1.84 5.02 -11.92
CA PRO A 90 -2.07 6.04 -12.93
C PRO A 90 -1.31 5.73 -14.22
N ARG A 91 -1.86 6.16 -15.35
CA ARG A 91 -1.20 6.10 -16.66
C ARG A 91 -0.70 7.50 -17.04
N PHE A 92 0.49 7.57 -17.60
CA PHE A 92 1.16 8.83 -17.96
C PHE A 92 1.39 8.87 -19.47
N LYS A 93 0.37 9.37 -20.20
CA LYS A 93 0.46 9.49 -21.67
C LYS A 93 1.66 10.35 -22.09
N GLY A 94 2.48 9.81 -23.00
CA GLY A 94 3.66 10.52 -23.53
C GLY A 94 4.90 10.44 -22.63
N MET A 95 4.88 9.62 -21.57
CA MET A 95 6.04 9.35 -20.72
C MET A 95 6.48 7.90 -20.89
N LYS A 96 7.79 7.70 -21.06
CA LYS A 96 8.39 6.37 -21.11
C LYS A 96 8.64 5.82 -19.71
N VAL A 97 8.74 4.51 -19.61
CA VAL A 97 9.09 3.83 -18.35
C VAL A 97 10.40 4.35 -17.78
N THR A 98 11.42 4.56 -18.64
CA THR A 98 12.71 5.11 -18.23
C THR A 98 12.59 6.53 -17.66
N ASP A 99 11.66 7.36 -18.18
CA ASP A 99 11.45 8.71 -17.69
C ASP A 99 10.82 8.69 -16.29
N LEU A 100 9.82 7.82 -16.07
CA LEU A 100 9.20 7.64 -14.75
C LEU A 100 10.20 7.15 -13.71
N LEU A 101 11.03 6.17 -14.04
CA LEU A 101 12.08 5.69 -13.14
C LEU A 101 13.08 6.80 -12.80
N THR A 102 13.50 7.60 -13.78
CA THR A 102 14.43 8.72 -13.61
C THR A 102 13.84 9.81 -12.71
N ILE A 103 12.57 10.17 -12.94
CA ILE A 103 11.86 11.15 -12.10
C ILE A 103 11.72 10.63 -10.66
N ALA A 104 11.33 9.37 -10.51
CA ALA A 104 11.17 8.76 -9.20
C ALA A 104 12.48 8.69 -8.42
N ALA A 105 13.58 8.33 -9.09
CA ALA A 105 14.91 8.28 -8.49
C ALA A 105 15.49 9.67 -8.14
N GLY A 106 14.94 10.77 -8.71
CA GLY A 106 15.46 12.12 -8.54
C GLY A 106 16.86 12.35 -9.12
N LYS A 107 17.34 11.43 -9.94
CA LYS A 107 18.65 11.47 -10.61
C LYS A 107 18.58 10.74 -11.94
N LYS A 108 19.49 11.08 -12.85
CA LYS A 108 19.66 10.33 -14.10
C LYS A 108 20.13 8.90 -13.76
N LEU A 109 19.37 7.90 -14.18
CA LEU A 109 19.73 6.50 -14.03
C LEU A 109 20.59 6.04 -15.21
N SER A 110 21.57 5.18 -14.94
CA SER A 110 22.23 4.40 -15.98
C SER A 110 21.27 3.35 -16.53
N HIS A 111 21.58 2.78 -17.68
CA HIS A 111 20.78 1.70 -18.28
C HIS A 111 20.69 0.51 -17.29
N ASP A 112 21.79 0.12 -16.68
CA ASP A 112 21.87 -1.00 -15.75
C ASP A 112 21.05 -0.78 -14.46
N GLU A 113 21.08 0.46 -13.91
CA GLU A 113 20.23 0.81 -12.75
C GLU A 113 18.75 0.70 -13.10
N ALA A 114 18.34 1.23 -14.25
CA ALA A 114 16.95 1.15 -14.71
C ALA A 114 16.52 -0.30 -14.99
N CYS A 115 17.40 -1.11 -15.59
CA CYS A 115 17.21 -2.54 -15.79
C CYS A 115 17.00 -3.27 -14.45
N ALA A 116 17.80 -2.95 -13.43
CA ALA A 116 17.71 -3.59 -12.13
C ALA A 116 16.34 -3.36 -11.47
N TYR A 117 15.76 -2.16 -11.57
CA TYR A 117 14.43 -1.88 -11.02
C TYR A 117 13.33 -2.69 -11.72
N LEU A 118 13.36 -2.79 -13.05
CA LEU A 118 12.37 -3.57 -13.80
C LEU A 118 12.53 -5.08 -13.54
N THR A 119 13.75 -5.57 -13.43
CA THR A 119 14.02 -6.99 -13.12
C THR A 119 13.46 -7.36 -11.76
N LYS A 120 13.58 -6.48 -10.75
CA LYS A 120 13.00 -6.69 -9.41
C LYS A 120 11.51 -6.97 -9.46
N VAL A 121 10.77 -6.33 -10.36
CA VAL A 121 9.32 -6.53 -10.52
C VAL A 121 8.95 -7.53 -11.63
N GLY A 122 9.92 -8.27 -12.15
CA GLY A 122 9.69 -9.31 -13.16
C GLY A 122 9.37 -8.79 -14.55
N LEU A 123 9.85 -7.60 -14.90
CA LEU A 123 9.75 -7.02 -16.25
C LEU A 123 11.11 -7.10 -16.98
N CYS A 124 11.06 -7.47 -18.26
CA CYS A 124 12.24 -7.46 -19.12
C CYS A 124 12.58 -6.02 -19.49
N ALA A 125 13.73 -5.51 -19.06
CA ALA A 125 14.11 -4.13 -19.33
C ALA A 125 14.19 -3.80 -20.82
N ARG A 126 14.70 -4.75 -21.65
CA ARG A 126 14.79 -4.58 -23.12
C ARG A 126 13.43 -4.24 -23.73
N ASP A 127 12.36 -4.87 -23.22
CA ASP A 127 11.03 -4.76 -23.81
C ASP A 127 10.24 -3.58 -23.24
N TYR A 128 10.60 -3.08 -22.05
CA TYR A 128 9.78 -2.10 -21.32
C TYR A 128 10.40 -0.71 -21.16
N LEU A 129 11.72 -0.55 -21.06
CA LEU A 129 12.35 0.75 -20.78
C LEU A 129 11.95 1.86 -21.77
N GLY A 130 11.85 1.52 -23.04
CA GLY A 130 11.50 2.46 -24.10
C GLY A 130 9.99 2.61 -24.36
N ARG A 131 9.13 1.82 -23.68
CA ARG A 131 7.68 1.88 -23.89
C ARG A 131 7.04 3.07 -23.19
N ASP A 132 6.01 3.62 -23.83
CA ASP A 132 5.15 4.62 -23.22
C ASP A 132 4.24 3.98 -22.18
N VAL A 133 3.98 4.70 -21.08
CA VAL A 133 3.08 4.24 -20.01
C VAL A 133 1.65 4.64 -20.34
N ASP A 134 1.11 4.03 -21.37
CA ASP A 134 -0.20 4.31 -21.93
C ASP A 134 -1.17 3.12 -21.87
N THR A 135 -2.21 3.16 -22.66
CA THR A 135 -3.26 2.13 -22.72
C THR A 135 -2.81 0.82 -23.41
N SER A 136 -1.63 0.78 -24.03
CA SER A 136 -1.08 -0.43 -24.64
C SER A 136 -0.53 -1.43 -23.61
N LEU A 137 -0.27 -0.95 -22.38
CA LEU A 137 0.16 -1.79 -21.26
C LEU A 137 -1.05 -2.41 -20.55
N SER A 138 -0.94 -3.69 -20.23
CA SER A 138 -1.92 -4.36 -19.34
C SER A 138 -1.94 -3.75 -17.95
N GLY A 139 -3.01 -3.97 -17.19
CA GLY A 139 -3.11 -3.51 -15.81
C GLY A 139 -1.97 -4.02 -14.92
N GLY A 140 -1.62 -5.30 -15.05
CA GLY A 140 -0.52 -5.91 -14.30
C GLY A 140 0.86 -5.37 -14.68
N GLU A 141 1.10 -5.00 -15.95
CA GLU A 141 2.35 -4.36 -16.38
C GLU A 141 2.49 -2.96 -15.79
N VAL A 142 1.42 -2.15 -15.86
CA VAL A 142 1.43 -0.80 -15.26
C VAL A 142 1.64 -0.86 -13.75
N LYS A 143 1.00 -1.83 -13.07
CA LYS A 143 1.17 -2.04 -11.63
C LYS A 143 2.63 -2.36 -11.27
N ARG A 144 3.27 -3.25 -12.02
CA ARG A 144 4.68 -3.59 -11.80
C ARG A 144 5.62 -2.41 -12.10
N ILE A 145 5.32 -1.61 -13.13
CA ILE A 145 6.06 -0.38 -13.41
C ILE A 145 5.90 0.62 -12.26
N GLU A 146 4.69 0.82 -11.73
CA GLU A 146 4.46 1.67 -10.56
C GLU A 146 5.31 1.20 -9.37
N ILE A 147 5.31 -0.09 -9.04
CA ILE A 147 6.13 -0.63 -7.96
C ILE A 147 7.62 -0.37 -8.22
N ALA A 148 8.11 -0.56 -9.46
CA ALA A 148 9.49 -0.25 -9.82
C ALA A 148 9.82 1.23 -9.58
N THR A 149 8.89 2.17 -9.84
CA THR A 149 9.10 3.61 -9.55
C THR A 149 9.17 3.90 -8.05
N ILE A 150 8.35 3.22 -7.23
CA ILE A 150 8.41 3.34 -5.76
C ILE A 150 9.75 2.84 -5.24
N LEU A 151 10.25 1.72 -5.77
CA LEU A 151 11.57 1.19 -5.45
C LEU A 151 12.70 2.16 -5.87
N ALA A 152 12.59 2.76 -7.05
CA ALA A 152 13.57 3.73 -7.55
C ALA A 152 13.62 5.00 -6.68
N LYS A 153 12.48 5.44 -6.13
CA LYS A 153 12.40 6.57 -5.20
C LYS A 153 13.14 6.31 -3.88
N ASN A 154 13.26 5.05 -3.48
CA ASN A 154 13.97 4.65 -2.26
C ASN A 154 13.49 5.42 -1.01
N ALA A 155 12.18 5.53 -0.84
CA ALA A 155 11.55 6.24 0.28
C ALA A 155 11.74 5.49 1.61
N GLY A 156 11.78 6.24 2.73
CA GLY A 156 11.85 5.67 4.07
C GLY A 156 10.56 4.96 4.49
N LEU A 157 9.40 5.44 3.99
CA LEU A 157 8.09 4.79 4.15
C LEU A 157 7.51 4.46 2.77
N MET A 158 7.25 3.19 2.54
CA MET A 158 6.62 2.68 1.33
C MET A 158 5.24 2.12 1.67
N LEU A 159 4.20 2.72 1.12
CA LEU A 159 2.81 2.28 1.26
C LEU A 159 2.38 1.62 -0.04
N PHE A 160 1.78 0.43 0.04
CA PHE A 160 1.21 -0.27 -1.12
C PHE A 160 -0.23 -0.66 -0.85
N ASP A 161 -1.13 -0.24 -1.73
CA ASP A 161 -2.57 -0.53 -1.64
C ASP A 161 -2.91 -1.63 -2.64
N GLU A 162 -3.11 -2.85 -2.14
CA GLU A 162 -3.39 -4.06 -2.91
C GLU A 162 -2.42 -4.23 -4.12
N PRO A 163 -1.10 -4.34 -3.88
CA PRO A 163 -0.12 -4.39 -4.97
C PRO A 163 -0.28 -5.60 -5.89
N GLU A 164 -0.99 -6.62 -5.44
CA GLU A 164 -1.31 -7.83 -6.19
C GLU A 164 -2.50 -7.68 -7.15
N ALA A 165 -3.30 -6.62 -7.04
CA ALA A 165 -4.50 -6.46 -7.84
C ALA A 165 -4.19 -6.42 -9.35
N GLY A 166 -4.80 -7.34 -10.12
CA GLY A 166 -4.61 -7.45 -11.56
C GLY A 166 -3.27 -8.03 -12.01
N ILE A 167 -2.49 -8.63 -11.10
CA ILE A 167 -1.23 -9.31 -11.41
C ILE A 167 -1.48 -10.82 -11.52
N ASP A 168 -0.86 -11.46 -12.53
CA ASP A 168 -0.91 -12.91 -12.70
C ASP A 168 -0.10 -13.65 -11.61
N LEU A 169 -0.40 -14.94 -11.41
CA LEU A 169 0.19 -15.76 -10.35
C LEU A 169 1.74 -15.80 -10.39
N TRP A 170 2.33 -15.87 -11.59
CA TRP A 170 3.79 -15.95 -11.76
C TRP A 170 4.47 -14.61 -11.39
N SER A 171 3.87 -13.52 -11.85
CA SER A 171 4.33 -12.17 -11.52
C SER A 171 4.12 -11.85 -10.05
N PHE A 172 3.03 -12.33 -9.44
CA PHE A 172 2.79 -12.19 -8.01
C PHE A 172 3.84 -12.91 -7.16
N ALA A 173 4.27 -14.11 -7.55
CA ALA A 173 5.34 -14.81 -6.86
C ALA A 173 6.64 -13.99 -6.84
N ARG A 174 7.03 -13.41 -8.00
CA ARG A 174 8.21 -12.53 -8.08
C ARG A 174 8.06 -11.24 -7.26
N LEU A 175 6.86 -10.68 -7.23
CA LEU A 175 6.57 -9.50 -6.40
C LEU A 175 6.73 -9.81 -4.92
N THR A 176 6.23 -10.96 -4.48
CA THR A 176 6.38 -11.42 -3.09
C THR A 176 7.85 -11.59 -2.72
N GLU A 177 8.67 -12.21 -3.60
CA GLU A 177 10.12 -12.30 -3.41
C GLU A 177 10.81 -10.93 -3.35
N THR A 178 10.28 -9.95 -4.09
CA THR A 178 10.81 -8.59 -4.06
C THR A 178 10.53 -7.93 -2.72
N PHE A 179 9.32 -8.06 -2.18
CA PHE A 179 8.97 -7.55 -0.86
C PHE A 179 9.78 -8.23 0.24
N GLN A 180 10.00 -9.54 0.16
CA GLN A 180 10.86 -10.26 1.10
C GLN A 180 12.29 -9.69 1.10
N ARG A 181 12.88 -9.53 -0.09
CA ARG A 181 14.24 -8.96 -0.21
C ARG A 181 14.33 -7.53 0.34
N LEU A 182 13.31 -6.69 0.08
CA LEU A 182 13.27 -5.33 0.61
C LEU A 182 13.20 -5.31 2.14
N HIS A 183 12.47 -6.25 2.72
CA HIS A 183 12.40 -6.44 4.15
C HIS A 183 13.76 -6.88 4.72
N ASP A 184 14.38 -7.90 4.10
CA ASP A 184 15.68 -8.43 4.50
C ASP A 184 16.81 -7.39 4.38
N GLU A 185 16.77 -6.52 3.35
CA GLU A 185 17.69 -5.38 3.18
C GLU A 185 17.58 -4.37 4.33
N GLY A 186 16.43 -4.27 4.99
CA GLY A 186 16.17 -3.36 6.10
C GLY A 186 16.18 -1.87 5.72
N GLY A 187 16.11 -1.02 6.74
CA GLY A 187 16.26 0.45 6.61
C GLY A 187 15.06 1.17 6.00
N ARG A 188 13.98 0.46 5.67
CA ARG A 188 12.74 1.04 5.13
C ARG A 188 11.53 0.47 5.87
N THR A 189 10.59 1.32 6.20
CA THR A 189 9.29 0.89 6.72
C THR A 189 8.38 0.58 5.54
N ILE A 190 7.80 -0.61 5.53
CA ILE A 190 6.92 -1.09 4.46
C ILE A 190 5.55 -1.35 5.06
N ILE A 191 4.52 -0.75 4.48
CA ILE A 191 3.12 -1.01 4.84
C ILE A 191 2.39 -1.48 3.60
N ILE A 192 1.82 -2.67 3.65
CA ILE A 192 1.05 -3.24 2.54
C ILE A 192 -0.39 -3.50 2.99
N ILE A 193 -1.35 -2.98 2.26
CA ILE A 193 -2.74 -3.43 2.37
C ILE A 193 -2.89 -4.64 1.48
N SER A 194 -3.19 -5.80 2.06
CA SER A 194 -3.37 -7.04 1.31
C SER A 194 -4.24 -8.05 2.05
N HIS A 195 -4.89 -8.92 1.27
CA HIS A 195 -5.60 -10.10 1.76
C HIS A 195 -4.88 -11.41 1.39
N GLN A 196 -3.73 -11.31 0.70
CA GLN A 196 -2.98 -12.47 0.22
C GLN A 196 -2.15 -13.08 1.34
N GLU A 197 -2.39 -14.35 1.64
CA GLU A 197 -1.68 -15.09 2.70
C GLU A 197 -0.16 -14.99 2.55
N ARG A 198 0.37 -15.09 1.32
CA ARG A 198 1.81 -15.00 1.06
C ARG A 198 2.42 -13.67 1.48
N ILE A 199 1.69 -12.56 1.32
CA ILE A 199 2.12 -11.24 1.78
C ILE A 199 1.96 -11.12 3.30
N ILE A 200 0.84 -11.60 3.84
CA ILE A 200 0.55 -11.60 5.27
C ILE A 200 1.66 -12.31 6.07
N ARG A 201 2.16 -13.45 5.56
CA ARG A 201 3.22 -14.22 6.19
C ARG A 201 4.61 -13.56 6.16
N LEU A 202 4.81 -12.51 5.36
CA LEU A 202 6.06 -11.72 5.34
C LEU A 202 6.09 -10.68 6.45
N ALA A 203 4.94 -10.35 7.04
CA ALA A 203 4.83 -9.25 7.97
C ALA A 203 5.50 -9.55 9.31
N ASP A 204 6.24 -8.57 9.83
CA ASP A 204 6.61 -8.55 11.25
C ASP A 204 5.37 -8.45 12.13
N GLU A 205 4.37 -7.72 11.63
CA GLU A 205 3.16 -7.43 12.37
C GLU A 205 1.97 -7.19 11.42
N ILE A 206 0.82 -7.66 11.83
CA ILE A 206 -0.46 -7.48 11.12
C ILE A 206 -1.32 -6.53 11.91
N VAL A 207 -1.99 -5.62 11.21
CA VAL A 207 -2.99 -4.71 11.75
C VAL A 207 -4.33 -5.01 11.11
N LEU A 208 -5.31 -5.40 11.92
CA LEU A 208 -6.69 -5.61 11.49
C LEU A 208 -7.46 -4.29 11.56
N ILE A 209 -8.09 -3.90 10.45
CA ILE A 209 -8.97 -2.73 10.40
C ILE A 209 -10.37 -3.18 9.99
N SER A 210 -11.33 -2.93 10.86
CA SER A 210 -12.74 -3.21 10.65
C SER A 210 -13.61 -2.07 11.17
N GLY A 211 -14.67 -1.70 10.41
CA GLY A 211 -15.58 -0.63 10.81
C GLY A 211 -14.92 0.74 11.07
N GLY A 212 -13.76 0.98 10.46
CA GLY A 212 -12.99 2.21 10.61
C GLY A 212 -12.09 2.26 11.86
N GLN A 213 -11.89 1.15 12.55
CA GLN A 213 -11.08 1.06 13.77
C GLN A 213 -10.02 -0.04 13.65
N VAL A 214 -8.94 0.07 14.43
CA VAL A 214 -7.99 -1.01 14.64
C VAL A 214 -8.63 -2.01 15.62
N THR A 215 -8.96 -3.21 15.13
CA THR A 215 -9.64 -4.25 15.91
C THR A 215 -8.69 -5.35 16.40
N GLY A 216 -7.51 -5.43 15.81
CA GLY A 216 -6.48 -6.39 16.21
C GLY A 216 -5.10 -5.95 15.73
N ARG A 217 -4.07 -6.38 16.47
CA ARG A 217 -2.67 -6.14 16.15
C ARG A 217 -1.81 -7.23 16.77
N GLY A 218 -0.87 -7.77 16.00
CA GLY A 218 0.02 -8.83 16.48
C GLY A 218 0.81 -9.46 15.34
N THR A 219 1.53 -10.53 15.65
CA THR A 219 2.26 -11.33 14.66
C THR A 219 1.31 -12.11 13.74
N ALA A 220 1.84 -12.64 12.64
CA ALA A 220 1.05 -13.48 11.73
C ALA A 220 0.42 -14.69 12.44
N ASP A 221 1.17 -15.33 13.36
CA ASP A 221 0.70 -16.50 14.09
C ASP A 221 -0.44 -16.18 15.07
N GLU A 222 -0.48 -14.96 15.61
CA GLU A 222 -1.54 -14.50 16.53
C GLU A 222 -2.80 -14.04 15.80
N ILE A 223 -2.64 -13.37 14.68
CA ILE A 223 -3.75 -12.69 13.98
C ILE A 223 -4.37 -13.57 12.88
N TYR A 224 -3.57 -14.39 12.19
CA TYR A 224 -4.09 -15.20 11.08
C TYR A 224 -5.22 -16.17 11.49
N PRO A 225 -5.18 -16.82 12.66
CA PRO A 225 -6.32 -17.61 13.14
C PRO A 225 -7.60 -16.79 13.35
N GLN A 226 -7.49 -15.53 13.76
CA GLN A 226 -8.64 -14.64 13.94
C GLN A 226 -9.26 -14.27 12.58
N ILE A 227 -8.43 -13.99 11.56
CA ILE A 227 -8.91 -13.73 10.20
C ILE A 227 -9.71 -14.93 9.66
N LEU A 228 -9.22 -16.15 9.89
CA LEU A 228 -9.91 -17.37 9.46
C LEU A 228 -11.22 -17.57 10.20
N ALA A 229 -11.27 -17.31 11.51
CA ALA A 229 -12.48 -17.45 12.32
C ALA A 229 -13.58 -16.48 11.87
N ASP A 230 -13.23 -15.22 11.56
CA ASP A 230 -14.18 -14.21 11.09
C ASP A 230 -14.77 -14.54 9.71
N THR A 231 -14.01 -15.22 8.85
CA THR A 231 -14.52 -15.70 7.54
C THR A 231 -15.52 -16.81 7.67
N VAL A 232 -15.42 -17.66 8.69
CA VAL A 232 -16.35 -18.77 8.93
C VAL A 232 -17.65 -18.27 9.60
N THR A 233 -17.56 -17.33 10.53
CA THR A 233 -18.76 -16.76 11.19
C THR A 233 -19.57 -15.84 10.29
N GLY A 234 -18.93 -15.15 9.33
CA GLY A 234 -19.62 -14.33 8.33
C GLY A 234 -20.50 -15.12 7.36
N CYS A 235 -20.20 -16.40 7.10
CA CYS A 235 -21.04 -17.28 6.28
C CYS A 235 -22.29 -17.79 7.04
N ASN A 236 -22.26 -17.89 8.37
CA ASN A 236 -23.39 -18.39 9.14
C ASN A 236 -24.50 -17.36 9.36
N MET A 237 -24.32 -16.08 9.03
CA MET A 237 -25.39 -15.08 9.10
C MET A 237 -26.30 -15.04 7.85
N LEU A 238 -26.01 -15.82 6.81
CA LEU A 238 -26.84 -15.90 5.61
C LEU A 238 -27.83 -17.09 5.61
N GLU A 239 -27.86 -17.91 6.68
CA GLU A 239 -28.74 -19.07 6.77
C GLU A 239 -30.00 -18.89 7.66
N VAL A 240 -30.31 -17.67 8.11
CA VAL A 240 -31.56 -17.43 8.87
C VAL A 240 -32.36 -16.31 8.24
N ASP A 241 -32.91 -16.55 7.07
CA ASP A 241 -34.23 -16.02 6.63
C ASP A 241 -34.67 -16.82 5.41
N GLY A 242 -35.10 -18.06 5.68
CA GLY A 242 -35.85 -18.89 4.74
C GLY A 242 -37.29 -18.42 4.65
N THR A 243 -37.54 -17.47 3.76
CA THR A 243 -38.88 -17.29 3.15
C THR A 243 -38.70 -16.81 1.73
N CYS A 244 -39.05 -17.72 0.79
CA CYS A 244 -39.38 -17.42 -0.60
C CYS A 244 -40.55 -16.46 -0.69
#